data_bcce537ab1a1497d2dca532434c7103f
#
_entry.id   bcce537ab1a1497d2dca532434c7103f
#
_cell.length_a   1.000
_cell.length_b   1.000
_cell.length_c   1.000
_cell.angle_alpha   90.00
_cell.angle_beta   90.00
_cell.angle_gamma   90.00
#
_symmetry.space_group_name_H-M   'P 1'
#
loop_
_entity.id
_entity.type
_entity.pdbx_description
1 polymer ?
#
loop_
_entity_poly.entity_id
_entity_poly.type
_entity_poly.pdbx_seq_one_letter_code
_entity_poly.pdbx_strand_id
1 'polypeptide(L)'
;MTDPTAVLGVYLRARRDALSPEDAGLPVDEKRRVRGLRRQEVAKLAGISAEYYLRLEQGRDRQPSGQVLTALARALQLDEDATEYLFRLAGQAAPALPSRALRVGQSFTVAQPGGDLTERVTRVLQQWASNPAYVVDRNQDILGVNDLGRELMPFMNRPRANLVEDVVLGALQATGPERDYWDRAATNHIRALRYWADPNDPRLQLLVASLSSRSALFRQVWNSHEARPLRSGIVAVEVQPFGMLNFRWQTFEVPGRTEFLTMLGDPGEPPSAAALDYLRAKLRVEKEIAAVGKPIPPRLEYLDHSVGR
;
A
#
# COMPACT_ATOMS: atom_id res chain seq x y z
N MET A 1 -23.51 -2.93 -4.56
CA MET A 1 -22.86 -2.93 -3.24
C MET A 1 -22.50 -4.36 -2.88
N THR A 2 -21.22 -4.68 -2.88
CA THR A 2 -20.77 -6.01 -2.42
C THR A 2 -20.89 -6.04 -0.90
N ASP A 3 -21.64 -6.99 -0.35
CA ASP A 3 -21.81 -7.14 1.11
C ASP A 3 -20.40 -7.43 1.72
N PRO A 4 -19.90 -6.66 2.70
CA PRO A 4 -18.62 -6.91 3.36
C PRO A 4 -18.48 -8.34 3.89
N THR A 5 -19.59 -8.95 4.29
CA THR A 5 -19.63 -10.34 4.77
C THR A 5 -19.37 -11.35 3.65
N ALA A 6 -19.77 -11.04 2.42
CA ALA A 6 -19.43 -11.84 1.26
C ALA A 6 -17.92 -11.81 0.98
N VAL A 7 -17.26 -10.66 1.20
CA VAL A 7 -15.80 -10.53 1.02
C VAL A 7 -15.04 -11.38 2.05
N LEU A 8 -15.46 -11.33 3.33
CA LEU A 8 -14.90 -12.18 4.38
C LEU A 8 -15.04 -13.67 4.04
N GLY A 9 -16.23 -14.09 3.61
CA GLY A 9 -16.47 -15.49 3.24
C GLY A 9 -15.61 -15.97 2.09
N VAL A 10 -15.46 -15.14 1.04
CA VAL A 10 -14.59 -15.45 -0.10
C VAL A 10 -13.12 -15.53 0.34
N TYR A 11 -12.66 -14.63 1.22
CA TYR A 11 -11.31 -14.66 1.76
C TYR A 11 -11.05 -15.95 2.57
N LEU A 12 -11.91 -16.30 3.50
CA LEU A 12 -11.80 -17.53 4.30
C LEU A 12 -11.71 -18.78 3.40
N ARG A 13 -12.55 -18.84 2.39
CA ARG A 13 -12.54 -19.93 1.41
C ARG A 13 -11.20 -19.99 0.68
N ALA A 14 -10.70 -18.86 0.18
CA ALA A 14 -9.43 -18.80 -0.54
C ALA A 14 -8.25 -19.25 0.34
N ARG A 15 -8.21 -18.83 1.61
CA ARG A 15 -7.18 -19.27 2.57
C ARG A 15 -7.26 -20.77 2.86
N ARG A 16 -8.46 -21.31 3.02
CA ARG A 16 -8.68 -22.74 3.19
C ARG A 16 -8.25 -23.55 1.96
N ASP A 17 -8.59 -23.08 0.78
CA ASP A 17 -8.24 -23.77 -0.48
C ASP A 17 -6.74 -23.74 -0.76
N ALA A 18 -6.01 -22.73 -0.23
CA ALA A 18 -4.57 -22.57 -0.39
C ALA A 18 -3.73 -23.38 0.60
N LEU A 19 -4.25 -23.72 1.80
CA LEU A 19 -3.51 -24.43 2.83
C LEU A 19 -3.67 -25.95 2.63
N SER A 20 -2.54 -26.65 2.45
CA SER A 20 -2.56 -28.11 2.31
C SER A 20 -2.81 -28.80 3.67
N PRO A 21 -3.35 -30.00 3.68
CA PRO A 21 -3.50 -30.80 4.92
C PRO A 21 -2.17 -31.09 5.60
N GLU A 22 -1.12 -31.35 4.82
CA GLU A 22 0.24 -31.61 5.30
C GLU A 22 0.76 -30.40 6.08
N ASP A 23 0.67 -29.21 5.48
CA ASP A 23 1.08 -27.97 6.14
C ASP A 23 0.26 -27.69 7.40
N ALA A 24 -1.00 -28.12 7.42
CA ALA A 24 -1.89 -28.01 8.59
C ALA A 24 -1.67 -29.12 9.64
N GLY A 25 -0.72 -30.03 9.43
CA GLY A 25 -0.43 -31.15 10.33
C GLY A 25 -1.54 -32.24 10.35
N LEU A 26 -2.33 -32.34 9.27
CA LEU A 26 -3.39 -33.32 9.15
C LEU A 26 -2.93 -34.51 8.26
N PRO A 27 -3.44 -35.73 8.56
CA PRO A 27 -3.15 -36.89 7.72
C PRO A 27 -3.74 -36.71 6.32
N VAL A 28 -2.95 -37.09 5.30
CA VAL A 28 -3.37 -37.05 3.91
C VAL A 28 -3.99 -38.40 3.52
N ASP A 29 -5.20 -38.32 2.99
CA ASP A 29 -5.89 -39.48 2.41
C ASP A 29 -5.62 -39.50 0.90
N GLU A 30 -5.04 -40.61 0.38
CA GLU A 30 -4.75 -40.81 -1.06
C GLU A 30 -5.97 -40.64 -1.96
N LYS A 31 -7.19 -40.80 -1.43
CA LYS A 31 -8.46 -40.60 -2.13
C LYS A 31 -8.97 -39.16 -2.11
N ARG A 32 -8.15 -38.22 -1.62
CA ARG A 32 -8.55 -36.82 -1.47
C ARG A 32 -8.75 -36.14 -2.83
N ARG A 33 -9.96 -35.59 -3.07
CA ARG A 33 -10.30 -34.89 -4.32
C ARG A 33 -9.97 -33.38 -4.31
N VAL A 34 -9.70 -32.80 -3.14
CA VAL A 34 -9.42 -31.37 -2.96
C VAL A 34 -8.00 -31.18 -2.45
N ARG A 35 -7.25 -30.24 -3.03
CA ARG A 35 -5.86 -29.95 -2.62
C ARG A 35 -5.79 -29.23 -1.27
N GLY A 36 -6.67 -28.27 -1.04
CA GLY A 36 -6.72 -27.48 0.21
C GLY A 36 -7.49 -28.20 1.32
N LEU A 37 -7.65 -27.54 2.46
CA LEU A 37 -8.41 -28.07 3.60
C LEU A 37 -9.90 -28.23 3.28
N ARG A 38 -10.53 -29.25 3.90
CA ARG A 38 -11.98 -29.39 3.93
C ARG A 38 -12.59 -28.46 4.99
N ARG A 39 -13.83 -28.02 4.82
CA ARG A 39 -14.52 -27.18 5.82
C ARG A 39 -14.53 -27.79 7.22
N GLN A 40 -14.76 -29.10 7.31
CA GLN A 40 -14.75 -29.83 8.58
C GLN A 40 -13.38 -29.82 9.25
N GLU A 41 -12.29 -29.81 8.48
CA GLU A 41 -10.92 -29.76 8.98
C GLU A 41 -10.62 -28.39 9.58
N VAL A 42 -10.95 -27.29 8.87
CA VAL A 42 -10.80 -25.94 9.40
C VAL A 42 -11.64 -25.74 10.66
N ALA A 43 -12.90 -26.17 10.63
CA ALA A 43 -13.81 -26.06 11.77
C ALA A 43 -13.24 -26.79 13.00
N LYS A 44 -12.73 -28.02 12.83
CA LYS A 44 -12.09 -28.81 13.90
C LYS A 44 -10.84 -28.09 14.44
N LEU A 45 -9.96 -27.58 13.56
CA LEU A 45 -8.75 -26.85 13.97
C LEU A 45 -9.08 -25.54 14.69
N ALA A 46 -10.16 -24.86 14.29
CA ALA A 46 -10.61 -23.61 14.91
C ALA A 46 -11.51 -23.83 16.15
N GLY A 47 -11.89 -25.07 16.48
CA GLY A 47 -12.77 -25.37 17.62
C GLY A 47 -14.19 -24.82 17.45
N ILE A 48 -14.71 -24.76 16.20
CA ILE A 48 -16.07 -24.30 15.89
C ILE A 48 -16.83 -25.39 15.14
N SER A 49 -18.17 -25.24 15.02
CA SER A 49 -18.95 -26.19 14.23
C SER A 49 -18.72 -26.01 12.72
N ALA A 50 -18.75 -27.11 11.97
CA ALA A 50 -18.64 -27.08 10.52
C ALA A 50 -19.75 -26.26 9.85
N GLU A 51 -20.95 -26.27 10.45
CA GLU A 51 -22.10 -25.48 9.99
C GLU A 51 -21.86 -23.99 10.21
N TYR A 52 -21.28 -23.59 11.35
CA TYR A 52 -20.91 -22.20 11.62
C TYR A 52 -19.87 -21.71 10.64
N TYR A 53 -18.81 -22.50 10.40
CA TYR A 53 -17.78 -22.17 9.40
C TYR A 53 -18.37 -22.03 7.98
N LEU A 54 -19.32 -22.91 7.62
CA LEU A 54 -20.03 -22.81 6.34
C LEU A 54 -20.80 -21.49 6.22
N ARG A 55 -21.50 -21.06 7.28
CA ARG A 55 -22.22 -19.78 7.30
C ARG A 55 -21.28 -18.59 7.12
N LEU A 56 -20.08 -18.64 7.74
CA LEU A 56 -19.05 -17.62 7.56
C LEU A 56 -18.56 -17.57 6.10
N GLU A 57 -18.24 -18.72 5.47
CA GLU A 57 -17.85 -18.76 4.06
C GLU A 57 -18.95 -18.26 3.10
N GLN A 58 -20.20 -18.40 3.48
CA GLN A 58 -21.36 -17.94 2.69
C GLN A 58 -21.73 -16.48 2.95
N GLY A 59 -21.03 -15.79 3.86
CA GLY A 59 -21.36 -14.43 4.25
C GLY A 59 -22.70 -14.30 4.98
N ARG A 60 -23.23 -15.39 5.53
CA ARG A 60 -24.51 -15.40 6.25
C ARG A 60 -24.38 -15.01 7.72
N ASP A 61 -23.18 -15.08 8.27
CA ASP A 61 -22.87 -14.64 9.63
C ASP A 61 -22.05 -13.36 9.56
N ARG A 62 -22.59 -12.27 10.15
CA ARG A 62 -22.09 -10.92 9.92
C ARG A 62 -21.06 -10.43 10.93
N GLN A 63 -20.93 -11.09 12.09
CA GLN A 63 -20.07 -10.61 13.16
C GLN A 63 -19.44 -11.77 13.95
N PRO A 64 -18.48 -12.50 13.38
CA PRO A 64 -17.73 -13.48 14.16
C PRO A 64 -17.00 -12.77 15.31
N SER A 65 -17.00 -13.37 16.51
CA SER A 65 -16.28 -12.78 17.65
C SER A 65 -14.77 -12.75 17.42
N GLY A 66 -14.05 -11.83 18.09
CA GLY A 66 -12.60 -11.76 18.01
C GLY A 66 -11.89 -13.07 18.39
N GLN A 67 -12.50 -13.87 19.31
CA GLN A 67 -11.99 -15.20 19.64
C GLN A 67 -12.09 -16.17 18.46
N VAL A 68 -13.21 -16.16 17.74
CA VAL A 68 -13.41 -16.97 16.54
C VAL A 68 -12.43 -16.55 15.44
N LEU A 69 -12.26 -15.25 15.21
CA LEU A 69 -11.29 -14.75 14.22
C LEU A 69 -9.87 -15.17 14.57
N THR A 70 -9.48 -15.10 15.85
CA THR A 70 -8.16 -15.57 16.32
C THR A 70 -7.98 -17.07 16.10
N ALA A 71 -9.01 -17.86 16.38
CA ALA A 71 -8.99 -19.30 16.18
C ALA A 71 -8.89 -19.66 14.68
N LEU A 72 -9.63 -18.97 13.83
CA LEU A 72 -9.55 -19.12 12.37
C LEU A 72 -8.19 -18.70 11.82
N ALA A 73 -7.59 -17.59 12.31
CA ALA A 73 -6.27 -17.18 11.92
C ALA A 73 -5.21 -18.26 12.21
N ARG A 74 -5.28 -18.89 13.37
CA ARG A 74 -4.40 -20.04 13.73
C ARG A 74 -4.66 -21.26 12.86
N ALA A 75 -5.94 -21.63 12.69
CA ALA A 75 -6.34 -22.81 11.92
C ALA A 75 -5.92 -22.71 10.44
N LEU A 76 -5.94 -21.50 9.89
CA LEU A 76 -5.54 -21.20 8.52
C LEU A 76 -4.08 -20.76 8.38
N GLN A 77 -3.31 -20.79 9.48
CA GLN A 77 -1.89 -20.41 9.54
C GLN A 77 -1.62 -19.02 8.95
N LEU A 78 -2.51 -18.06 9.23
CA LEU A 78 -2.37 -16.71 8.74
C LEU A 78 -1.18 -16.01 9.44
N ASP A 79 -0.34 -15.33 8.66
CA ASP A 79 0.66 -14.44 9.21
C ASP A 79 0.03 -13.19 9.84
N GLU A 80 0.85 -12.29 10.37
CA GLU A 80 0.40 -11.08 11.05
C GLU A 80 -0.46 -10.20 10.14
N ASP A 81 0.00 -9.96 8.91
CA ASP A 81 -0.69 -9.11 7.95
C ASP A 81 -2.02 -9.72 7.48
N ALA A 82 -2.04 -11.03 7.20
CA ALA A 82 -3.24 -11.77 6.83
C ALA A 82 -4.26 -11.84 7.98
N THR A 83 -3.78 -11.94 9.23
CA THR A 83 -4.63 -11.89 10.42
C THR A 83 -5.24 -10.49 10.58
N GLU A 84 -4.45 -9.42 10.46
CA GLU A 84 -4.97 -8.06 10.51
C GLU A 84 -6.02 -7.81 9.42
N TYR A 85 -5.76 -8.31 8.22
CA TYR A 85 -6.73 -8.22 7.13
C TYR A 85 -8.03 -8.97 7.41
N LEU A 86 -7.94 -10.18 7.98
CA LEU A 86 -9.11 -10.96 8.42
C LEU A 86 -9.98 -10.16 9.41
N PHE A 87 -9.37 -9.56 10.43
CA PHE A 87 -10.08 -8.75 11.42
C PHE A 87 -10.72 -7.52 10.80
N ARG A 88 -10.02 -6.85 9.86
CA ARG A 88 -10.55 -5.69 9.14
C ARG A 88 -11.77 -6.05 8.29
N LEU A 89 -11.73 -7.19 7.58
CA LEU A 89 -12.89 -7.67 6.82
C LEU A 89 -14.11 -7.93 7.70
N ALA A 90 -13.90 -8.32 8.96
CA ALA A 90 -14.94 -8.50 9.96
C ALA A 90 -15.37 -7.18 10.64
N GLY A 91 -14.81 -6.03 10.24
CA GLY A 91 -15.09 -4.74 10.88
C GLY A 91 -14.53 -4.61 12.29
N GLN A 92 -13.51 -5.38 12.65
CA GLN A 92 -12.91 -5.40 13.99
C GLN A 92 -11.43 -5.01 13.94
N ALA A 93 -10.91 -4.50 15.07
CA ALA A 93 -9.48 -4.29 15.23
C ALA A 93 -8.81 -5.62 15.60
N ALA A 94 -7.70 -5.92 14.94
CA ALA A 94 -6.88 -7.08 15.30
C ALA A 94 -6.31 -6.92 16.73
N PRO A 95 -6.11 -8.01 17.50
CA PRO A 95 -5.41 -7.95 18.77
C PRO A 95 -4.03 -7.31 18.57
N ALA A 96 -3.61 -6.48 19.54
CA ALA A 96 -2.27 -5.90 19.52
C ALA A 96 -1.23 -7.02 19.65
N LEU A 97 -0.46 -7.24 18.58
CA LEU A 97 0.63 -8.23 18.61
C LEU A 97 1.86 -7.62 19.28
N PRO A 98 2.68 -8.43 20.00
CA PRO A 98 3.85 -7.92 20.73
C PRO A 98 4.85 -7.14 19.89
N SER A 99 4.97 -7.46 18.60
CA SER A 99 5.84 -6.77 17.64
C SER A 99 5.39 -5.33 17.31
N ARG A 100 4.15 -4.97 17.61
CA ARG A 100 3.56 -3.62 17.43
C ARG A 100 3.52 -2.77 18.70
N ALA A 101 4.10 -3.22 19.79
CA ALA A 101 4.02 -2.56 21.12
C ALA A 101 4.77 -1.22 21.22
N LEU A 102 5.33 -0.68 20.15
CA LEU A 102 5.79 0.72 20.09
C LEU A 102 4.65 1.69 19.71
N ARG A 103 3.45 1.46 20.25
CA ARG A 103 2.49 2.54 20.41
C ARG A 103 2.91 3.33 21.64
N VAL A 104 3.72 4.36 21.42
CA VAL A 104 3.90 5.41 22.42
C VAL A 104 2.51 5.96 22.73
N GLY A 105 1.98 5.59 23.90
CA GLY A 105 0.68 6.01 24.38
C GLY A 105 0.70 7.48 24.78
N GLN A 106 0.72 8.36 23.78
CA GLN A 106 0.35 9.75 23.94
C GLN A 106 -0.77 10.02 22.95
N SER A 107 -1.97 10.18 23.49
CA SER A 107 -3.08 10.80 22.78
C SER A 107 -2.70 12.24 22.47
N PHE A 108 -1.97 12.46 21.39
CA PHE A 108 -1.92 13.78 20.80
C PHE A 108 -3.30 14.04 20.22
N THR A 109 -4.00 15.00 20.78
CA THR A 109 -5.13 15.62 20.11
C THR A 109 -4.55 16.32 18.87
N VAL A 110 -4.42 15.59 17.77
CA VAL A 110 -4.05 16.21 16.50
C VAL A 110 -5.25 17.09 16.15
N ALA A 111 -5.08 18.40 16.32
CA ALA A 111 -5.97 19.36 15.73
C ALA A 111 -6.13 18.97 14.26
N GLN A 112 -7.35 18.63 13.85
CA GLN A 112 -7.59 18.25 12.46
C GLN A 112 -7.17 19.45 11.61
N PRO A 113 -6.13 19.38 10.78
CA PRO A 113 -5.82 20.47 9.89
C PRO A 113 -7.01 20.59 8.94
N GLY A 114 -7.80 21.64 9.10
CA GLY A 114 -8.76 22.03 8.08
C GLY A 114 -8.00 22.24 6.77
N GLY A 115 -8.63 21.96 5.66
CA GLY A 115 -8.05 22.15 4.33
C GLY A 115 -8.49 21.05 3.36
N ASP A 116 -8.54 21.40 2.09
CA ASP A 116 -8.78 20.48 0.98
C ASP A 116 -7.69 19.40 0.93
N LEU A 117 -8.00 18.25 0.33
CA LEU A 117 -7.08 17.14 0.15
C LEU A 117 -5.77 17.59 -0.52
N THR A 118 -5.87 18.42 -1.56
CA THR A 118 -4.71 18.95 -2.30
C THR A 118 -3.79 19.78 -1.42
N GLU A 119 -4.36 20.65 -0.57
CA GLU A 119 -3.58 21.47 0.37
C GLU A 119 -2.85 20.59 1.40
N ARG A 120 -3.52 19.57 1.93
CA ARG A 120 -2.92 18.64 2.90
C ARG A 120 -1.76 17.84 2.29
N VAL A 121 -1.99 17.28 1.10
CA VAL A 121 -0.97 16.51 0.35
C VAL A 121 0.25 17.40 0.08
N THR A 122 0.01 18.62 -0.39
CA THR A 122 1.09 19.61 -0.65
C THR A 122 1.88 19.90 0.62
N ARG A 123 1.22 20.14 1.74
CA ARG A 123 1.87 20.45 3.04
C ARG A 123 2.73 19.26 3.52
N VAL A 124 2.23 18.04 3.43
CA VAL A 124 2.99 16.83 3.79
C VAL A 124 4.23 16.70 2.92
N LEU A 125 4.09 16.85 1.60
CA LEU A 125 5.21 16.72 0.67
C LEU A 125 6.26 17.83 0.86
N GLN A 126 5.86 19.04 1.26
CA GLN A 126 6.78 20.13 1.59
C GLN A 126 7.64 19.84 2.83
N GLN A 127 7.09 19.16 3.84
CA GLN A 127 7.85 18.75 5.02
C GLN A 127 8.95 17.72 4.68
N TRP A 128 8.77 16.98 3.60
CA TRP A 128 9.71 15.94 3.15
C TRP A 128 10.47 16.35 1.88
N ALA A 129 10.67 17.66 1.68
CA ALA A 129 11.33 18.19 0.48
C ALA A 129 12.78 17.71 0.26
N SER A 130 13.44 17.19 1.30
CA SER A 130 14.81 16.66 1.23
C SER A 130 14.94 15.25 0.68
N ASN A 131 13.83 14.54 0.54
CA ASN A 131 13.78 13.17 0.02
C ASN A 131 12.75 13.06 -1.09
N PRO A 132 12.97 12.22 -2.12
CA PRO A 132 11.91 11.89 -3.06
C PRO A 132 10.70 11.32 -2.31
N ALA A 133 9.53 11.90 -2.52
CA ALA A 133 8.33 11.49 -1.81
C ALA A 133 7.07 11.66 -2.66
N TYR A 134 6.10 10.78 -2.44
CA TYR A 134 4.79 10.85 -3.05
C TYR A 134 3.71 10.41 -2.07
N VAL A 135 2.49 10.83 -2.33
CA VAL A 135 1.30 10.46 -1.58
C VAL A 135 0.33 9.74 -2.50
N VAL A 136 -0.21 8.64 -2.04
CA VAL A 136 -1.23 7.85 -2.74
C VAL A 136 -2.46 7.63 -1.87
N ASP A 137 -3.58 7.33 -2.49
CA ASP A 137 -4.77 6.85 -1.81
C ASP A 137 -4.78 5.31 -1.63
N ARG A 138 -5.89 4.76 -1.15
CA ARG A 138 -6.09 3.32 -0.94
C ARG A 138 -6.12 2.50 -2.23
N ASN A 139 -6.46 3.13 -3.35
CA ASN A 139 -6.43 2.51 -4.68
C ASN A 139 -5.06 2.64 -5.34
N GLN A 140 -4.08 3.26 -4.64
CA GLN A 140 -2.75 3.60 -5.15
C GLN A 140 -2.79 4.63 -6.29
N ASP A 141 -3.87 5.44 -6.39
CA ASP A 141 -3.90 6.61 -7.24
C ASP A 141 -2.97 7.69 -6.65
N ILE A 142 -2.13 8.29 -7.48
CA ILE A 142 -1.14 9.29 -7.05
C ILE A 142 -1.84 10.61 -6.80
N LEU A 143 -1.84 11.05 -5.54
CA LEU A 143 -2.43 12.31 -5.09
C LEU A 143 -1.45 13.49 -5.18
N GLY A 144 -0.16 13.21 -5.09
CA GLY A 144 0.88 14.22 -5.22
C GLY A 144 2.28 13.64 -5.15
N VAL A 145 3.22 14.38 -5.71
CA VAL A 145 4.65 14.04 -5.76
C VAL A 145 5.45 15.32 -5.51
N ASN A 146 6.51 15.28 -4.69
CA ASN A 146 7.40 16.42 -4.52
C ASN A 146 8.39 16.54 -5.69
N ASP A 147 9.16 17.63 -5.74
CA ASP A 147 10.05 17.91 -6.86
C ASP A 147 11.11 16.82 -7.05
N LEU A 148 11.73 16.33 -5.97
CA LEU A 148 12.68 15.22 -6.04
C LEU A 148 12.03 13.92 -6.52
N GLY A 149 10.80 13.65 -6.10
CA GLY A 149 10.04 12.49 -6.58
C GLY A 149 9.75 12.58 -8.07
N ARG A 150 9.43 13.79 -8.59
CA ARG A 150 9.21 14.02 -10.03
C ARG A 150 10.46 13.78 -10.85
N GLU A 151 11.63 14.23 -10.36
CA GLU A 151 12.90 13.97 -11.01
C GLU A 151 13.30 12.50 -11.02
N LEU A 152 13.08 11.81 -9.89
CA LEU A 152 13.45 10.41 -9.76
C LEU A 152 12.48 9.48 -10.51
N MET A 153 11.19 9.80 -10.52
CA MET A 153 10.12 8.97 -11.09
C MET A 153 9.19 9.81 -11.97
N PRO A 154 9.62 10.22 -13.17
CA PRO A 154 8.87 11.12 -14.05
C PRO A 154 7.48 10.60 -14.44
N PHE A 155 7.28 9.27 -14.48
CA PHE A 155 5.98 8.65 -14.80
C PHE A 155 4.87 9.03 -13.82
N MET A 156 5.21 9.41 -12.58
CA MET A 156 4.24 9.85 -11.56
C MET A 156 3.61 11.22 -11.85
N ASN A 157 4.15 11.98 -12.82
CA ASN A 157 3.62 13.29 -13.20
C ASN A 157 2.42 13.23 -14.15
N ARG A 158 2.03 12.06 -14.62
CA ARG A 158 0.91 11.91 -15.53
C ARG A 158 -0.42 12.15 -14.80
N PRO A 159 -1.39 12.81 -15.43
CA PRO A 159 -2.74 12.91 -14.87
C PRO A 159 -3.31 11.53 -14.55
N ARG A 160 -3.87 11.37 -13.35
CA ARG A 160 -4.46 10.11 -12.89
C ARG A 160 -3.49 8.93 -12.89
N ALA A 161 -2.19 9.18 -12.65
CA ALA A 161 -1.22 8.10 -12.51
C ALA A 161 -1.61 7.17 -11.34
N ASN A 162 -1.45 5.88 -11.54
CA ASN A 162 -1.76 4.84 -10.55
C ASN A 162 -0.61 3.84 -10.47
N LEU A 163 -0.09 3.60 -9.28
CA LEU A 163 1.10 2.75 -9.10
C LEU A 163 0.85 1.30 -9.52
N VAL A 164 -0.34 0.75 -9.25
CA VAL A 164 -0.66 -0.63 -9.65
C VAL A 164 -0.69 -0.76 -11.17
N GLU A 165 -1.30 0.21 -11.85
CA GLU A 165 -1.30 0.22 -13.32
C GLU A 165 0.12 0.27 -13.87
N ASP A 166 0.97 1.14 -13.33
CA ASP A 166 2.34 1.33 -13.81
C ASP A 166 3.20 0.08 -13.62
N VAL A 167 3.16 -0.55 -12.44
CA VAL A 167 3.95 -1.76 -12.20
C VAL A 167 3.42 -2.98 -12.97
N VAL A 168 2.09 -3.08 -13.17
CA VAL A 168 1.51 -4.15 -13.99
C VAL A 168 1.86 -3.95 -15.47
N LEU A 169 1.87 -2.71 -15.96
CA LEU A 169 2.31 -2.41 -17.33
C LEU A 169 3.81 -2.68 -17.50
N GLY A 170 4.63 -2.31 -16.51
CA GLY A 170 6.05 -2.65 -16.48
C GLY A 170 6.27 -4.17 -16.59
N ALA A 171 5.52 -4.97 -15.81
CA ALA A 171 5.59 -6.43 -15.88
C ALA A 171 5.14 -7.00 -17.23
N LEU A 172 4.20 -6.37 -17.91
CA LEU A 172 3.77 -6.79 -19.26
C LEU A 172 4.82 -6.50 -20.34
N GLN A 173 5.61 -5.43 -20.17
CA GLN A 173 6.60 -4.98 -21.12
C GLN A 173 8.00 -5.58 -20.86
N ALA A 174 8.28 -5.97 -19.63
CA ALA A 174 9.56 -6.48 -19.21
C ALA A 174 9.92 -7.81 -19.89
N THR A 175 11.20 -7.92 -20.27
CA THR A 175 11.77 -9.11 -20.90
C THR A 175 13.09 -9.47 -20.21
N GLY A 176 13.56 -10.71 -20.39
CA GLY A 176 14.84 -11.14 -19.83
C GLY A 176 14.92 -11.04 -18.30
N PRO A 177 16.08 -10.64 -17.74
CA PRO A 177 16.31 -10.64 -16.28
C PRO A 177 15.43 -9.64 -15.51
N GLU A 178 14.94 -8.60 -16.15
CA GLU A 178 14.09 -7.58 -15.52
C GLU A 178 12.68 -8.11 -15.22
N ARG A 179 12.26 -9.16 -15.91
CA ARG A 179 10.93 -9.74 -15.78
C ARG A 179 10.61 -10.13 -14.35
N ASP A 180 11.50 -10.85 -13.70
CA ASP A 180 11.31 -11.30 -12.33
C ASP A 180 11.18 -10.14 -11.33
N TYR A 181 11.88 -9.05 -11.58
CA TYR A 181 11.78 -7.84 -10.77
C TYR A 181 10.38 -7.21 -10.90
N TRP A 182 9.92 -7.00 -12.13
CA TRP A 182 8.63 -6.39 -12.40
C TRP A 182 7.45 -7.26 -11.96
N ASP A 183 7.55 -8.59 -12.14
CA ASP A 183 6.52 -9.54 -11.68
C ASP A 183 6.40 -9.51 -10.14
N ARG A 184 7.52 -9.44 -9.41
CA ARG A 184 7.50 -9.27 -7.95
C ARG A 184 6.92 -7.92 -7.52
N ALA A 185 7.32 -6.84 -8.18
CA ALA A 185 6.78 -5.51 -7.89
C ALA A 185 5.27 -5.47 -8.11
N ALA A 186 4.80 -5.94 -9.28
CA ALA A 186 3.37 -6.02 -9.58
C ALA A 186 2.61 -6.89 -8.56
N THR A 187 3.14 -8.06 -8.21
CA THR A 187 2.55 -8.96 -7.21
C THR A 187 2.37 -8.25 -5.86
N ASN A 188 3.39 -7.54 -5.40
CA ASN A 188 3.34 -6.82 -4.12
C ASN A 188 2.33 -5.67 -4.15
N HIS A 189 2.27 -4.91 -5.24
CA HIS A 189 1.31 -3.81 -5.39
C HIS A 189 -0.14 -4.31 -5.50
N ILE A 190 -0.38 -5.44 -6.19
CA ILE A 190 -1.71 -6.05 -6.27
C ILE A 190 -2.18 -6.56 -4.90
N ARG A 191 -1.29 -7.18 -4.11
CA ARG A 191 -1.58 -7.61 -2.74
C ARG A 191 -1.87 -6.42 -1.81
N ALA A 192 -1.15 -5.32 -1.98
CA ALA A 192 -1.37 -4.10 -1.22
C ALA A 192 -2.67 -3.38 -1.62
N LEU A 193 -3.01 -3.37 -2.91
CA LEU A 193 -4.30 -2.88 -3.38
C LEU A 193 -5.45 -3.63 -2.68
N ARG A 194 -5.40 -4.96 -2.66
CA ARG A 194 -6.39 -5.77 -1.95
C ARG A 194 -6.42 -5.47 -0.45
N TYR A 195 -5.23 -5.27 0.14
CA TYR A 195 -5.13 -5.03 1.58
C TYR A 195 -5.78 -3.69 1.98
N TRP A 196 -5.60 -2.61 1.21
CA TRP A 196 -5.99 -1.26 1.59
C TRP A 196 -7.31 -0.76 1.01
N ALA A 197 -7.64 -1.19 -0.21
CA ALA A 197 -8.81 -0.67 -0.93
C ALA A 197 -10.14 -1.10 -0.30
N ASP A 198 -11.16 -0.25 -0.44
CA ASP A 198 -12.53 -0.60 -0.10
C ASP A 198 -13.13 -1.42 -1.25
N PRO A 199 -13.59 -2.66 -0.98
CA PRO A 199 -14.22 -3.50 -2.00
C PRO A 199 -15.44 -2.85 -2.69
N ASN A 200 -16.08 -1.88 -2.05
CA ASN A 200 -17.24 -1.17 -2.59
C ASN A 200 -16.88 0.09 -3.37
N ASP A 201 -15.60 0.47 -3.42
CA ASP A 201 -15.16 1.65 -4.16
C ASP A 201 -15.32 1.44 -5.67
N PRO A 202 -16.13 2.25 -6.38
CA PRO A 202 -16.30 2.16 -7.83
C PRO A 202 -14.97 2.29 -8.59
N ARG A 203 -14.04 3.11 -8.08
CA ARG A 203 -12.71 3.28 -8.69
C ARG A 203 -11.91 1.97 -8.64
N LEU A 204 -11.94 1.26 -7.51
CA LEU A 204 -11.32 -0.06 -7.40
C LEU A 204 -11.93 -1.04 -8.41
N GLN A 205 -13.25 -1.08 -8.53
CA GLN A 205 -13.93 -2.00 -9.43
C GLN A 205 -13.52 -1.77 -10.89
N LEU A 206 -13.42 -0.50 -11.32
CA LEU A 206 -12.93 -0.14 -12.66
C LEU A 206 -11.47 -0.55 -12.87
N LEU A 207 -10.61 -0.29 -11.88
CA LEU A 207 -9.19 -0.65 -11.92
C LEU A 207 -9.01 -2.16 -12.04
N VAL A 208 -9.72 -2.93 -11.21
CA VAL A 208 -9.68 -4.40 -11.23
C VAL A 208 -10.20 -4.96 -12.55
N ALA A 209 -11.29 -4.43 -13.10
CA ALA A 209 -11.81 -4.86 -14.39
C ALA A 209 -10.82 -4.59 -15.52
N SER A 210 -10.24 -3.39 -15.57
CA SER A 210 -9.24 -2.98 -16.56
C SER A 210 -7.99 -3.86 -16.50
N LEU A 211 -7.40 -4.03 -15.32
CA LEU A 211 -6.16 -4.80 -15.16
C LEU A 211 -6.39 -6.31 -15.35
N SER A 212 -7.54 -6.82 -14.93
CA SER A 212 -7.90 -8.23 -15.15
C SER A 212 -8.06 -8.57 -16.63
N SER A 213 -8.55 -7.65 -17.45
CA SER A 213 -8.67 -7.88 -18.91
C SER A 213 -7.31 -7.95 -19.59
N ARG A 214 -6.30 -7.20 -19.09
CA ARG A 214 -4.99 -6.98 -19.73
C ARG A 214 -3.88 -7.87 -19.23
N SER A 215 -3.91 -8.31 -17.97
CA SER A 215 -2.80 -9.02 -17.32
C SER A 215 -3.23 -10.35 -16.73
N ALA A 216 -2.59 -11.45 -17.17
CA ALA A 216 -2.75 -12.77 -16.58
C ALA A 216 -2.19 -12.82 -15.15
N LEU A 217 -1.03 -12.17 -14.92
CA LEU A 217 -0.43 -12.03 -13.59
C LEU A 217 -1.39 -11.33 -12.62
N PHE A 218 -2.00 -10.21 -13.06
CA PHE A 218 -2.99 -9.51 -12.23
C PHE A 218 -4.15 -10.44 -11.84
N ARG A 219 -4.76 -11.14 -12.82
CA ARG A 219 -5.85 -12.09 -12.54
C ARG A 219 -5.45 -13.18 -11.54
N GLN A 220 -4.27 -13.76 -11.74
CA GLN A 220 -3.77 -14.82 -10.88
C GLN A 220 -3.60 -14.32 -9.44
N VAL A 221 -2.88 -13.22 -9.23
CA VAL A 221 -2.60 -12.67 -7.91
C VAL A 221 -3.88 -12.11 -7.27
N TRP A 222 -4.74 -11.45 -8.03
CA TRP A 222 -6.02 -10.95 -7.51
C TRP A 222 -6.93 -12.09 -7.05
N ASN A 223 -7.02 -13.18 -7.80
CA ASN A 223 -7.86 -14.34 -7.47
C ASN A 223 -7.28 -15.22 -6.35
N SER A 224 -5.99 -15.08 -5.99
CA SER A 224 -5.43 -15.76 -4.82
C SER A 224 -5.95 -15.20 -3.49
N HIS A 225 -6.57 -14.03 -3.51
CA HIS A 225 -7.05 -13.31 -2.33
C HIS A 225 -5.97 -13.05 -1.27
N GLU A 226 -4.71 -13.08 -1.65
CA GLU A 226 -3.64 -12.65 -0.78
C GLU A 226 -3.67 -11.13 -0.60
N ALA A 227 -3.61 -10.70 0.66
CA ALA A 227 -3.61 -9.30 1.04
C ALA A 227 -2.41 -9.03 1.95
N ARG A 228 -1.56 -8.08 1.55
CA ARG A 228 -0.34 -7.72 2.29
C ARG A 228 -0.02 -6.25 2.08
N PRO A 229 0.22 -5.48 3.14
CA PRO A 229 0.55 -4.06 2.99
C PRO A 229 1.96 -3.88 2.42
N LEU A 230 2.15 -2.79 1.68
CA LEU A 230 3.49 -2.29 1.32
C LEU A 230 4.00 -1.42 2.47
N ARG A 231 5.08 -1.83 3.14
CA ARG A 231 5.68 -1.09 4.26
C ARG A 231 7.05 -0.51 3.90
N SER A 232 7.90 -1.31 3.30
CA SER A 232 9.25 -0.93 2.89
C SER A 232 9.82 -1.90 1.86
N GLY A 233 10.85 -1.47 1.15
CA GLY A 233 11.55 -2.31 0.19
C GLY A 233 12.67 -1.56 -0.51
N ILE A 234 13.19 -2.17 -1.57
CA ILE A 234 14.15 -1.59 -2.48
C ILE A 234 13.51 -1.46 -3.85
N VAL A 235 13.74 -0.34 -4.51
CA VAL A 235 13.35 -0.09 -5.90
C VAL A 235 14.59 0.29 -6.69
N ALA A 236 14.77 -0.31 -7.86
CA ALA A 236 15.79 0.09 -8.81
C ALA A 236 15.21 1.16 -9.74
N VAL A 237 15.93 2.28 -9.88
CA VAL A 237 15.52 3.41 -10.70
C VAL A 237 16.72 3.84 -11.54
N GLU A 238 16.49 4.13 -12.82
CA GLU A 238 17.49 4.71 -13.69
C GLU A 238 17.62 6.22 -13.42
N VAL A 239 18.82 6.66 -13.06
CA VAL A 239 19.12 8.07 -12.77
C VAL A 239 20.28 8.54 -13.64
N GLN A 240 20.00 9.42 -14.60
CA GLN A 240 21.06 10.00 -15.43
C GLN A 240 21.87 11.03 -14.64
N PRO A 241 23.23 11.03 -14.72
CA PRO A 241 24.08 10.16 -15.53
C PRO A 241 24.57 8.88 -14.81
N PHE A 242 24.01 8.50 -13.67
CA PHE A 242 24.52 7.45 -12.79
C PHE A 242 24.09 6.02 -13.21
N GLY A 243 23.11 5.86 -14.10
CA GLY A 243 22.56 4.57 -14.49
C GLY A 243 21.55 4.01 -13.49
N MET A 244 21.41 2.67 -13.45
CA MET A 244 20.51 1.97 -12.53
C MET A 244 21.03 2.00 -11.10
N LEU A 245 20.24 2.56 -10.19
CA LEU A 245 20.54 2.70 -8.77
C LEU A 245 19.42 2.16 -7.90
N ASN A 246 19.78 1.64 -6.72
CA ASN A 246 18.84 1.16 -5.75
C ASN A 246 18.45 2.28 -4.76
N PHE A 247 17.18 2.38 -4.46
CA PHE A 247 16.66 3.27 -3.42
C PHE A 247 15.80 2.48 -2.43
N ARG A 248 15.98 2.74 -1.14
CA ARG A 248 15.10 2.21 -0.11
C ARG A 248 13.83 3.05 -0.05
N TRP A 249 12.68 2.41 -0.08
CA TRP A 249 11.42 3.10 0.14
C TRP A 249 10.76 2.65 1.45
N GLN A 250 10.03 3.54 2.06
CA GLN A 250 9.21 3.30 3.25
C GLN A 250 7.86 4.00 3.08
N THR A 251 6.78 3.30 3.41
CA THR A 251 5.43 3.82 3.35
C THR A 251 4.88 4.00 4.77
N PHE A 252 4.29 5.15 5.00
CA PHE A 252 3.67 5.56 6.25
C PHE A 252 2.17 5.77 6.02
N GLU A 253 1.36 5.12 6.82
CA GLU A 253 -0.07 5.41 6.87
C GLU A 253 -0.30 6.69 7.65
N VAL A 254 -1.09 7.62 7.08
CA VAL A 254 -1.48 8.84 7.78
C VAL A 254 -2.61 8.50 8.76
N PRO A 255 -2.41 8.61 10.09
CA PRO A 255 -3.40 8.18 11.08
C PRO A 255 -4.75 8.89 10.90
N GLY A 256 -5.84 8.10 10.90
CA GLY A 256 -7.20 8.61 10.73
C GLY A 256 -7.52 9.10 9.31
N ARG A 257 -6.71 8.74 8.34
CA ARG A 257 -6.80 9.17 6.94
C ARG A 257 -6.78 7.95 6.00
N THR A 258 -7.01 8.23 4.72
CA THR A 258 -7.01 7.22 3.66
C THR A 258 -5.78 7.32 2.75
N GLU A 259 -4.88 8.22 3.07
CA GLU A 259 -3.68 8.52 2.31
C GLU A 259 -2.44 7.84 2.90
N PHE A 260 -1.49 7.53 2.04
CA PHE A 260 -0.19 6.93 2.38
C PHE A 260 0.93 7.80 1.82
N LEU A 261 1.87 8.18 2.68
CA LEU A 261 3.11 8.83 2.29
C LEU A 261 4.18 7.76 2.05
N THR A 262 4.76 7.75 0.86
CA THR A 262 5.96 6.95 0.58
C THR A 262 7.14 7.86 0.33
N MET A 263 8.26 7.54 0.99
CA MET A 263 9.54 8.25 0.84
C MET A 263 10.61 7.30 0.35
N LEU A 264 11.49 7.82 -0.50
CA LEU A 264 12.67 7.12 -0.96
C LEU A 264 13.92 7.72 -0.31
N GLY A 265 14.87 6.87 0.03
CA GLY A 265 16.13 7.28 0.65
C GLY A 265 17.29 6.43 0.16
N ASP A 266 18.48 6.81 0.58
CA ASP A 266 19.70 6.06 0.35
C ASP A 266 19.62 4.70 1.07
N PRO A 267 19.86 3.57 0.37
CA PRO A 267 19.94 2.25 0.99
C PRO A 267 21.26 2.03 1.75
N GLY A 268 22.16 3.01 1.79
CA GLY A 268 23.52 2.91 2.31
C GLY A 268 24.57 2.65 1.23
N GLU A 269 24.22 2.87 -0.03
CA GLU A 269 25.10 2.69 -1.20
C GLU A 269 25.61 4.05 -1.67
N PRO A 270 26.96 4.30 -1.71
CA PRO A 270 27.51 5.61 -2.10
C PRO A 270 27.01 6.18 -3.42
N PRO A 271 26.79 5.40 -4.51
CA PRO A 271 26.24 5.93 -5.75
C PRO A 271 24.84 6.51 -5.62
N SER A 272 23.98 5.87 -4.84
CA SER A 272 22.59 6.33 -4.61
C SER A 272 22.56 7.62 -3.80
N ALA A 273 23.42 7.76 -2.80
CA ALA A 273 23.58 8.99 -2.03
C ALA A 273 24.05 10.15 -2.93
N ALA A 274 25.08 9.91 -3.76
CA ALA A 274 25.60 10.90 -4.70
C ALA A 274 24.56 11.35 -5.72
N ALA A 275 23.75 10.43 -6.22
CA ALA A 275 22.66 10.74 -7.14
C ALA A 275 21.58 11.62 -6.50
N LEU A 276 21.19 11.34 -5.24
CA LEU A 276 20.25 12.18 -4.49
C LEU A 276 20.81 13.60 -4.27
N ASP A 277 22.09 13.72 -3.93
CA ASP A 277 22.75 15.03 -3.75
C ASP A 277 22.82 15.81 -5.07
N TYR A 278 23.12 15.12 -6.17
CA TYR A 278 23.08 15.70 -7.51
C TYR A 278 21.68 16.24 -7.86
N LEU A 279 20.63 15.44 -7.66
CA LEU A 279 19.24 15.85 -7.94
C LEU A 279 18.82 17.05 -7.07
N ARG A 280 19.22 17.06 -5.79
CA ARG A 280 18.97 18.21 -4.89
C ARG A 280 19.67 19.48 -5.39
N ALA A 281 20.92 19.36 -5.82
CA ALA A 281 21.69 20.49 -6.36
C ALA A 281 21.07 21.01 -7.67
N LYS A 282 20.72 20.11 -8.59
CA LYS A 282 20.04 20.43 -9.85
C LYS A 282 18.77 21.25 -9.61
N LEU A 283 17.86 20.74 -8.78
CA LEU A 283 16.59 21.42 -8.45
C LEU A 283 16.79 22.77 -7.77
N ARG A 284 17.83 22.93 -6.95
CA ARG A 284 18.17 24.22 -6.34
C ARG A 284 18.54 25.24 -7.40
N VAL A 285 19.43 24.90 -8.31
CA VAL A 285 19.86 25.77 -9.41
C VAL A 285 18.68 26.13 -10.31
N GLU A 286 17.82 25.17 -10.67
CA GLU A 286 16.63 25.43 -11.49
C GLU A 286 15.66 26.41 -10.80
N LYS A 287 15.46 26.29 -9.48
CA LYS A 287 14.64 27.23 -8.69
C LYS A 287 15.25 28.62 -8.62
N GLU A 288 16.57 28.73 -8.48
CA GLU A 288 17.29 30.00 -8.48
C GLU A 288 17.15 30.69 -9.85
N ILE A 289 17.34 29.98 -10.95
CA ILE A 289 17.16 30.51 -12.31
C ILE A 289 15.71 30.98 -12.52
N ALA A 290 14.72 30.18 -12.09
CA ALA A 290 13.32 30.54 -12.20
C ALA A 290 12.95 31.77 -11.33
N ALA A 291 13.63 31.99 -10.22
CA ALA A 291 13.42 33.14 -9.34
C ALA A 291 14.01 34.43 -9.92
N VAL A 292 15.14 34.35 -10.61
CA VAL A 292 15.78 35.51 -11.26
C VAL A 292 14.93 36.06 -12.41
N GLY A 293 14.15 35.23 -13.10
CA GLY A 293 13.26 35.65 -14.18
C GLY A 293 11.92 36.28 -13.70
N LYS A 294 11.64 36.35 -12.39
CA LYS A 294 10.44 36.99 -11.85
C LYS A 294 10.71 38.46 -11.52
N PRO A 295 9.84 39.43 -11.92
CA PRO A 295 9.99 40.82 -11.50
C PRO A 295 10.01 40.90 -9.98
N ILE A 296 10.98 41.57 -9.43
CA ILE A 296 11.14 41.84 -8.00
C ILE A 296 9.87 42.57 -7.56
N PRO A 297 9.06 42.07 -6.58
CA PRO A 297 7.94 42.81 -6.07
C PRO A 297 8.45 44.17 -5.54
N PRO A 298 7.70 45.27 -5.77
CA PRO A 298 8.14 46.59 -5.29
C PRO A 298 8.37 46.51 -3.78
N ARG A 299 9.56 46.98 -3.34
CA ARG A 299 9.84 47.11 -1.91
C ARG A 299 8.69 47.86 -1.28
N LEU A 300 8.04 47.27 -0.27
CA LEU A 300 7.17 47.98 0.63
C LEU A 300 8.04 49.12 1.26
N GLU A 301 7.84 50.35 0.81
CA GLU A 301 8.36 51.51 1.51
C GLU A 301 7.71 51.50 2.89
N TYR A 302 8.54 51.29 3.90
CA TYR A 302 8.15 51.54 5.29
C TYR A 302 7.81 53.01 5.34
N LEU A 303 6.52 53.30 5.47
CA LEU A 303 6.04 54.63 5.84
C LEU A 303 6.65 54.95 7.20
N ASP A 304 7.69 55.78 7.15
CA ASP A 304 8.33 56.42 8.28
C ASP A 304 7.31 57.37 8.94
N HIS A 305 6.64 56.90 9.98
CA HIS A 305 5.87 57.73 10.87
C HIS A 305 6.82 58.38 11.86
N SER A 306 7.73 59.22 11.38
CA SER A 306 8.42 60.16 12.24
C SER A 306 7.56 61.40 12.49
N VAL A 307 6.99 61.43 13.70
CA VAL A 307 6.90 62.61 14.59
C VAL A 307 6.67 63.96 13.93
N GLY A 308 5.58 64.58 14.29
CA GLY A 308 5.28 66.00 14.13
C GLY A 308 4.26 66.52 15.14
N ARG A 309 4.79 66.92 16.32
CA ARG A 309 4.24 67.89 17.29
C ARG A 309 2.75 67.80 17.69
#